data_2c34187f3c3e51964236886b9cba79f1
#
_entry.id   2c34187f3c3e51964236886b9cba79f1
#
_cell.length_a   1.000
_cell.length_b   1.000
_cell.length_c   1.000
_cell.angle_alpha   90.00
_cell.angle_beta   90.00
_cell.angle_gamma   90.00
#
_symmetry.space_group_name_H-M   'P 1'
#
loop_
_entity.id
_entity.type
_entity.pdbx_description
1 polymer ?
#
loop_
_entity_poly.entity_id
_entity_poly.type
_entity_poly.pdbx_seq_one_letter_code
_entity_poly.pdbx_strand_id
1 'polypeptide(L)'
;MTSAPEFPAYPEHWEADVILRDGRICHIRPIRPEDSDALAAFHESLSAETIYYRFFAPYPKLTEKDLHRFTHVDHVDRVAFIALADGRIIGVGRYDRIDRATAEIAFVIHDDHQGRGLGSILLEHLAVAAREHGITRFEAEVLPTNRRMLATFEEAGYKPTRAMDEGVVKLHFDISPTESSREVMQAREQRAEARSIRSLLAPRAVALVGASRREGTIGNTLLHNLRKAEFGGPLLAVHPEVDEIAGVPCYRSLAEAPGPIDLAVIAVPADQVLDAIADCGKARVRGAVVVSSGF
;
A
#
# COMPACT_ATOMS: atom_id res chain seq x y z
N MET A 1 -32.35 21.47 20.24
CA MET A 1 -32.43 20.16 19.56
C MET A 1 -31.27 20.16 18.57
N THR A 2 -30.12 19.60 18.95
CA THR A 2 -28.97 19.40 18.07
C THR A 2 -29.36 18.27 17.12
N SER A 3 -29.44 18.56 15.83
CA SER A 3 -29.57 17.51 14.78
C SER A 3 -28.41 16.53 14.94
N ALA A 4 -28.72 15.24 14.98
CA ALA A 4 -27.68 14.21 14.85
C ALA A 4 -26.84 14.52 13.59
N PRO A 5 -25.52 14.32 13.63
CA PRO A 5 -24.70 14.52 12.45
C PRO A 5 -25.24 13.66 11.30
N GLU A 6 -25.32 14.23 10.12
CA GLU A 6 -25.91 13.63 8.91
C GLU A 6 -25.16 12.34 8.46
N PHE A 7 -23.98 12.12 9.02
CA PHE A 7 -23.16 10.92 8.83
C PHE A 7 -22.54 10.46 10.15
N PRO A 8 -22.38 9.13 10.38
CA PRO A 8 -21.66 8.60 11.54
C PRO A 8 -20.21 9.09 11.55
N ALA A 9 -19.61 9.08 12.74
CA ALA A 9 -18.21 9.48 12.90
C ALA A 9 -17.30 8.63 12.03
N TYR A 10 -16.36 9.26 11.35
CA TYR A 10 -15.37 8.59 10.53
C TYR A 10 -14.55 7.58 11.36
N PRO A 11 -14.44 6.30 10.94
CA PRO A 11 -13.80 5.25 11.73
C PRO A 11 -12.27 5.25 11.56
N GLU A 12 -11.56 6.18 12.19
CA GLU A 12 -10.09 6.31 12.11
C GLU A 12 -9.36 5.02 12.52
N HIS A 13 -9.94 4.22 13.42
CA HIS A 13 -9.33 2.96 13.89
C HIS A 13 -9.23 1.88 12.82
N TRP A 14 -9.85 2.08 11.65
CA TRP A 14 -9.71 1.20 10.49
C TRP A 14 -8.56 1.61 9.56
N GLU A 15 -7.91 2.75 9.80
CA GLU A 15 -6.76 3.16 9.01
C GLU A 15 -5.54 2.31 9.34
N ALA A 16 -4.80 1.90 8.34
CA ALA A 16 -3.60 1.10 8.51
C ALA A 16 -2.60 1.28 7.37
N ASP A 17 -1.33 1.26 7.71
CA ASP A 17 -0.26 1.09 6.74
C ASP A 17 0.03 -0.40 6.56
N VAL A 18 -0.01 -0.87 5.33
CA VAL A 18 0.20 -2.28 5.00
C VAL A 18 1.34 -2.45 4.01
N ILE A 19 2.02 -3.57 4.08
CA ILE A 19 3.11 -3.89 3.17
C ILE A 19 2.61 -4.83 2.08
N LEU A 20 2.73 -4.41 0.83
CA LEU A 20 2.37 -5.21 -0.33
C LEU A 20 3.38 -6.33 -0.58
N ARG A 21 3.03 -7.32 -1.43
CA ARG A 21 3.93 -8.45 -1.76
C ARG A 21 5.28 -8.02 -2.36
N ASP A 22 5.35 -6.85 -2.97
CA ASP A 22 6.58 -6.28 -3.54
C ASP A 22 7.41 -5.45 -2.52
N GLY A 23 6.97 -5.37 -1.26
CA GLY A 23 7.62 -4.66 -0.17
C GLY A 23 7.31 -3.16 -0.10
N ARG A 24 6.44 -2.64 -0.96
CA ARG A 24 6.00 -1.23 -0.89
C ARG A 24 4.93 -1.06 0.17
N ILE A 25 4.94 0.09 0.81
CA ILE A 25 3.90 0.49 1.78
C ILE A 25 2.71 1.05 1.01
N CYS A 26 1.52 0.69 1.47
CA CYS A 26 0.25 1.20 1.00
C CYS A 26 -0.58 1.61 2.22
N HIS A 27 -1.14 2.80 2.20
CA HIS A 27 -2.06 3.27 3.24
C HIS A 27 -3.49 2.86 2.89
N ILE A 28 -4.15 2.15 3.80
CA ILE A 28 -5.56 1.77 3.66
C ILE A 28 -6.38 2.58 4.65
N ARG A 29 -7.46 3.17 4.15
CA ARG A 29 -8.40 3.90 4.99
C ARG A 29 -9.82 3.86 4.42
N PRO A 30 -10.84 4.09 5.27
CA PRO A 30 -12.19 4.34 4.79
C PRO A 30 -12.24 5.50 3.80
N ILE A 31 -13.12 5.39 2.81
CA ILE A 31 -13.36 6.47 1.85
C ILE A 31 -14.07 7.65 2.54
N ARG A 32 -13.79 8.86 2.05
CA ARG A 32 -14.37 10.11 2.53
C ARG A 32 -15.09 10.83 1.39
N PRO A 33 -16.06 11.72 1.67
CA PRO A 33 -16.69 12.54 0.62
C PRO A 33 -15.71 13.32 -0.24
N GLU A 34 -14.62 13.81 0.36
CA GLU A 34 -13.56 14.58 -0.29
C GLU A 34 -12.75 13.77 -1.32
N ASP A 35 -12.86 12.45 -1.30
CA ASP A 35 -12.17 11.57 -2.25
C ASP A 35 -12.84 11.52 -3.64
N SER A 36 -13.92 12.25 -3.86
CA SER A 36 -14.73 12.20 -5.09
C SER A 36 -13.88 12.40 -6.36
N ASP A 37 -13.05 13.46 -6.40
CA ASP A 37 -12.20 13.75 -7.56
C ASP A 37 -11.10 12.69 -7.73
N ALA A 38 -10.50 12.24 -6.63
CA ALA A 38 -9.49 11.18 -6.66
C ALA A 38 -10.07 9.84 -7.14
N LEU A 39 -11.31 9.52 -6.75
CA LEU A 39 -12.02 8.33 -7.21
C LEU A 39 -12.37 8.41 -8.69
N ALA A 40 -12.79 9.58 -9.19
CA ALA A 40 -13.03 9.80 -10.61
C ALA A 40 -11.75 9.60 -11.43
N ALA A 41 -10.65 10.23 -11.01
CA ALA A 41 -9.34 10.09 -11.66
C ALA A 41 -8.83 8.64 -11.63
N PHE A 42 -9.01 7.94 -10.52
CA PHE A 42 -8.70 6.51 -10.40
C PHE A 42 -9.50 5.68 -11.42
N HIS A 43 -10.82 5.89 -11.50
CA HIS A 43 -11.67 5.15 -12.44
C HIS A 43 -11.27 5.41 -13.90
N GLU A 44 -10.99 6.66 -14.28
CA GLU A 44 -10.57 7.04 -15.63
C GLU A 44 -9.19 6.44 -16.01
N SER A 45 -8.36 6.09 -15.02
CA SER A 45 -7.03 5.47 -15.24
C SER A 45 -7.08 3.95 -15.44
N LEU A 46 -8.22 3.30 -15.21
CA LEU A 46 -8.38 1.85 -15.32
C LEU A 46 -8.49 1.41 -16.79
N SER A 47 -8.02 0.20 -17.08
CA SER A 47 -8.27 -0.41 -18.37
C SER A 47 -9.76 -0.75 -18.57
N ALA A 48 -10.18 -0.79 -19.83
CA ALA A 48 -11.55 -1.19 -20.19
C ALA A 48 -11.89 -2.61 -19.67
N GLU A 49 -10.90 -3.50 -19.61
CA GLU A 49 -11.05 -4.86 -19.07
C GLU A 49 -11.33 -4.82 -17.57
N THR A 50 -10.55 -4.05 -16.80
CA THR A 50 -10.74 -3.90 -15.35
C THR A 50 -12.09 -3.27 -15.02
N ILE A 51 -12.52 -2.26 -15.79
CA ILE A 51 -13.84 -1.67 -15.67
C ILE A 51 -14.93 -2.72 -15.95
N TYR A 52 -14.80 -3.49 -17.03
CA TYR A 52 -15.76 -4.52 -17.38
C TYR A 52 -15.87 -5.61 -16.32
N TYR A 53 -14.76 -6.05 -15.74
CA TYR A 53 -14.78 -7.01 -14.63
C TYR A 53 -15.46 -6.48 -13.37
N ARG A 54 -15.48 -5.15 -13.16
CA ARG A 54 -16.11 -4.55 -11.99
C ARG A 54 -17.60 -4.25 -12.18
N PHE A 55 -18.00 -3.80 -13.38
CA PHE A 55 -19.35 -3.28 -13.64
C PHE A 55 -20.19 -4.20 -14.54
N PHE A 56 -19.58 -5.25 -15.09
CA PHE A 56 -20.20 -6.18 -16.05
C PHE A 56 -20.71 -5.51 -17.33
N ALA A 57 -20.29 -4.28 -17.54
CA ALA A 57 -20.64 -3.46 -18.68
C ALA A 57 -19.52 -2.45 -18.97
N PRO A 58 -19.44 -1.89 -20.17
CA PRO A 58 -18.62 -0.72 -20.43
C PRO A 58 -19.09 0.45 -19.56
N TYR A 59 -18.24 0.95 -18.69
CA TYR A 59 -18.56 2.05 -17.78
C TYR A 59 -17.40 3.06 -17.74
N PRO A 60 -17.15 3.79 -18.84
CA PRO A 60 -15.91 4.55 -19.02
C PRO A 60 -15.79 5.74 -18.07
N LYS A 61 -16.91 6.22 -17.51
CA LYS A 61 -16.91 7.39 -16.63
C LYS A 61 -17.97 7.24 -15.53
N LEU A 62 -17.58 7.56 -14.29
CA LEU A 62 -18.53 7.66 -13.18
C LEU A 62 -19.32 8.96 -13.29
N THR A 63 -20.65 8.86 -13.08
CA THR A 63 -21.49 10.05 -12.99
C THR A 63 -21.33 10.75 -11.62
N GLU A 64 -21.74 12.01 -11.49
CA GLU A 64 -21.78 12.71 -10.20
C GLU A 64 -22.61 11.95 -9.16
N LYS A 65 -23.71 11.29 -9.59
CA LYS A 65 -24.54 10.45 -8.74
C LYS A 65 -23.78 9.22 -8.25
N ASP A 66 -22.97 8.59 -9.09
CA ASP A 66 -22.14 7.44 -8.72
C ASP A 66 -21.03 7.88 -7.74
N LEU A 67 -20.36 8.98 -8.03
CA LEU A 67 -19.31 9.53 -7.16
C LEU A 67 -19.87 9.85 -5.79
N HIS A 68 -21.01 10.53 -5.72
CA HIS A 68 -21.70 10.79 -4.46
C HIS A 68 -22.05 9.49 -3.74
N ARG A 69 -22.69 8.51 -4.41
CA ARG A 69 -23.04 7.21 -3.81
C ARG A 69 -21.82 6.47 -3.31
N PHE A 70 -20.69 6.55 -4.01
CA PHE A 70 -19.50 5.78 -3.71
C PHE A 70 -18.61 6.39 -2.63
N THR A 71 -18.69 7.69 -2.41
CA THR A 71 -17.90 8.39 -1.40
C THR A 71 -18.68 8.73 -0.13
N HIS A 72 -20.02 8.92 -0.23
CA HIS A 72 -20.88 9.18 0.93
C HIS A 72 -21.46 7.86 1.45
N VAL A 73 -20.70 7.20 2.30
CA VAL A 73 -21.06 5.92 2.93
C VAL A 73 -21.33 6.14 4.44
N ASP A 74 -22.16 5.28 5.01
CA ASP A 74 -22.54 5.36 6.44
C ASP A 74 -21.57 4.64 7.38
N HIS A 75 -20.56 3.95 6.84
CA HIS A 75 -19.60 3.13 7.57
C HIS A 75 -20.22 2.01 8.43
N VAL A 76 -21.45 1.64 8.19
CA VAL A 76 -22.20 0.59 8.89
C VAL A 76 -22.75 -0.43 7.91
N ASP A 77 -23.75 -0.02 7.10
CA ASP A 77 -24.37 -0.85 6.07
C ASP A 77 -23.65 -0.73 4.73
N ARG A 78 -22.97 0.37 4.53
CA ARG A 78 -22.13 0.65 3.35
C ARG A 78 -20.76 1.10 3.78
N VAL A 79 -19.77 0.29 3.50
CA VAL A 79 -18.37 0.56 3.82
C VAL A 79 -17.54 0.47 2.56
N ALA A 80 -16.63 1.42 2.38
CA ALA A 80 -15.64 1.37 1.32
C ALA A 80 -14.26 1.74 1.88
N PHE A 81 -13.26 0.96 1.53
CA PHE A 81 -11.84 1.25 1.78
C PHE A 81 -11.18 1.65 0.49
N ILE A 82 -10.32 2.64 0.56
CA ILE A 82 -9.38 2.98 -0.50
C ILE A 82 -7.96 2.61 -0.07
N ALA A 83 -7.18 2.18 -1.03
CA ALA A 83 -5.76 1.90 -0.89
C ALA A 83 -4.97 3.00 -1.60
N LEU A 84 -4.07 3.65 -0.89
CA LEU A 84 -3.30 4.79 -1.36
C LEU A 84 -1.81 4.45 -1.47
N ALA A 85 -1.21 4.78 -2.59
CA ALA A 85 0.24 4.78 -2.78
C ALA A 85 0.66 6.06 -3.50
N ASP A 86 1.72 6.70 -3.04
CA ASP A 86 2.19 7.99 -3.57
C ASP A 86 1.06 9.05 -3.66
N GLY A 87 0.13 9.06 -2.70
CA GLY A 87 -1.02 9.99 -2.64
C GLY A 87 -2.13 9.71 -3.66
N ARG A 88 -2.09 8.58 -4.39
CA ARG A 88 -3.10 8.21 -5.39
C ARG A 88 -3.83 6.95 -4.97
N ILE A 89 -5.11 6.87 -5.33
CA ILE A 89 -5.88 5.64 -5.15
C ILE A 89 -5.35 4.58 -6.13
N ILE A 90 -5.01 3.41 -5.60
CA ILE A 90 -4.54 2.25 -6.36
C ILE A 90 -5.49 1.06 -6.26
N GLY A 91 -6.49 1.14 -5.40
CA GLY A 91 -7.53 0.12 -5.25
C GLY A 91 -8.65 0.59 -4.35
N VAL A 92 -9.82 0.02 -4.58
CA VAL A 92 -11.04 0.25 -3.80
C VAL A 92 -11.69 -1.09 -3.50
N GLY A 93 -12.04 -1.33 -2.25
CA GLY A 93 -12.88 -2.45 -1.83
C GLY A 93 -14.09 -1.90 -1.10
N ARG A 94 -15.26 -2.51 -1.29
CA ARG A 94 -16.48 -2.09 -0.61
C ARG A 94 -17.37 -3.25 -0.27
N TYR A 95 -18.24 -3.06 0.73
CA TYR A 95 -19.42 -3.89 0.91
C TYR A 95 -20.68 -3.02 0.98
N ASP A 96 -21.77 -3.59 0.53
CA ASP A 96 -23.13 -3.08 0.72
C ASP A 96 -23.93 -4.20 1.42
N ARG A 97 -24.54 -3.92 2.59
CA ARG A 97 -25.34 -4.89 3.35
C ARG A 97 -26.59 -5.28 2.57
N ILE A 98 -26.86 -6.57 2.47
CA ILE A 98 -28.06 -7.15 1.82
C ILE A 98 -29.12 -7.47 2.86
N ASP A 99 -28.70 -8.12 3.94
CA ASP A 99 -29.56 -8.49 5.05
C ASP A 99 -28.84 -8.37 6.40
N ARG A 100 -29.48 -8.84 7.49
CA ARG A 100 -28.93 -8.71 8.85
C ARG A 100 -27.52 -9.31 9.01
N ALA A 101 -27.19 -10.34 8.27
CA ALA A 101 -25.97 -11.13 8.43
C ALA A 101 -25.09 -11.18 7.18
N THR A 102 -25.55 -10.65 6.04
CA THR A 102 -24.93 -10.80 4.74
C THR A 102 -24.66 -9.45 4.09
N ALA A 103 -23.49 -9.30 3.45
CA ALA A 103 -23.19 -8.16 2.61
C ALA A 103 -22.58 -8.60 1.28
N GLU A 104 -22.93 -7.86 0.22
CA GLU A 104 -22.29 -7.97 -1.09
C GLU A 104 -20.98 -7.20 -1.09
N ILE A 105 -19.93 -7.82 -1.61
CA ILE A 105 -18.61 -7.20 -1.72
C ILE A 105 -18.16 -7.00 -3.17
N ALA A 106 -17.40 -5.97 -3.40
CA ALA A 106 -16.78 -5.71 -4.69
C ALA A 106 -15.43 -5.01 -4.54
N PHE A 107 -14.51 -5.32 -5.47
CA PHE A 107 -13.16 -4.76 -5.52
C PHE A 107 -12.84 -4.24 -6.90
N VAL A 108 -11.98 -3.26 -6.94
CA VAL A 108 -11.28 -2.84 -8.15
C VAL A 108 -9.86 -2.41 -7.78
N ILE A 109 -8.87 -2.90 -8.54
CA ILE A 109 -7.46 -2.61 -8.31
C ILE A 109 -6.88 -2.13 -9.64
N HIS A 110 -6.15 -1.02 -9.58
CA HIS A 110 -5.45 -0.45 -10.74
C HIS A 110 -4.57 -1.50 -11.40
N ASP A 111 -4.56 -1.53 -12.72
CA ASP A 111 -3.89 -2.57 -13.52
C ASP A 111 -2.42 -2.76 -13.13
N ASP A 112 -1.66 -1.68 -12.97
CA ASP A 112 -0.25 -1.70 -12.55
C ASP A 112 -0.01 -2.21 -11.12
N HIS A 113 -1.07 -2.32 -10.32
CA HIS A 113 -1.00 -2.73 -8.91
C HIS A 113 -1.63 -4.10 -8.63
N GLN A 114 -2.15 -4.77 -9.67
CA GLN A 114 -2.67 -6.13 -9.56
C GLN A 114 -1.55 -7.15 -9.28
N GLY A 115 -1.93 -8.30 -8.69
CA GLY A 115 -0.99 -9.39 -8.36
C GLY A 115 -0.09 -9.13 -7.14
N ARG A 116 -0.24 -7.97 -6.46
CA ARG A 116 0.58 -7.61 -5.29
C ARG A 116 -0.06 -7.94 -3.94
N GLY A 117 -1.18 -8.68 -3.94
CA GLY A 117 -1.90 -9.08 -2.72
C GLY A 117 -2.88 -8.04 -2.18
N LEU A 118 -3.08 -6.91 -2.88
CA LEU A 118 -3.94 -5.83 -2.41
C LEU A 118 -5.41 -6.26 -2.28
N GLY A 119 -5.91 -7.13 -3.18
CA GLY A 119 -7.28 -7.66 -3.08
C GLY A 119 -7.53 -8.43 -1.80
N SER A 120 -6.60 -9.31 -1.39
CA SER A 120 -6.71 -10.07 -0.13
C SER A 120 -6.66 -9.14 1.08
N ILE A 121 -5.82 -8.10 1.04
CA ILE A 121 -5.70 -7.11 2.12
C ILE A 121 -7.01 -6.31 2.26
N LEU A 122 -7.57 -5.80 1.17
CA LEU A 122 -8.85 -5.08 1.19
C LEU A 122 -9.98 -5.99 1.69
N LEU A 123 -10.01 -7.27 1.28
CA LEU A 123 -10.98 -8.25 1.76
C LEU A 123 -10.89 -8.42 3.29
N GLU A 124 -9.70 -8.49 3.85
CA GLU A 124 -9.49 -8.61 5.30
C GLU A 124 -9.98 -7.38 6.05
N HIS A 125 -9.67 -6.17 5.57
CA HIS A 125 -10.18 -4.93 6.17
C HIS A 125 -11.71 -4.87 6.12
N LEU A 126 -12.32 -5.23 4.98
CA LEU A 126 -13.78 -5.30 4.86
C LEU A 126 -14.37 -6.34 5.82
N ALA A 127 -13.73 -7.52 5.96
CA ALA A 127 -14.22 -8.55 6.87
C ALA A 127 -14.11 -8.14 8.34
N VAL A 128 -13.10 -7.35 8.73
CA VAL A 128 -12.99 -6.78 10.09
C VAL A 128 -14.15 -5.82 10.33
N ALA A 129 -14.32 -4.82 9.46
CA ALA A 129 -15.39 -3.82 9.57
C ALA A 129 -16.79 -4.47 9.57
N ALA A 130 -17.02 -5.45 8.69
CA ALA A 130 -18.28 -6.16 8.59
C ALA A 130 -18.65 -6.92 9.88
N ARG A 131 -17.65 -7.59 10.52
CA ARG A 131 -17.87 -8.30 11.79
C ARG A 131 -18.20 -7.36 12.94
N GLU A 132 -17.61 -6.18 13.00
CA GLU A 132 -17.96 -5.14 13.99
C GLU A 132 -19.45 -4.77 13.91
N HIS A 133 -20.05 -4.86 12.72
CA HIS A 133 -21.45 -4.57 12.47
C HIS A 133 -22.35 -5.82 12.40
N GLY A 134 -21.84 -6.99 12.86
CA GLY A 134 -22.62 -8.22 12.96
C GLY A 134 -22.88 -8.94 11.64
N ILE A 135 -22.18 -8.56 10.56
CA ILE A 135 -22.19 -9.32 9.30
C ILE A 135 -21.30 -10.54 9.47
N THR A 136 -21.79 -11.71 9.05
CA THR A 136 -21.08 -12.98 9.19
C THR A 136 -20.77 -13.63 7.85
N ARG A 137 -21.38 -13.17 6.75
CA ARG A 137 -21.22 -13.72 5.42
C ARG A 137 -21.00 -12.63 4.38
N PHE A 138 -20.16 -12.96 3.41
CA PHE A 138 -20.01 -12.17 2.20
C PHE A 138 -20.54 -12.92 0.97
N GLU A 139 -21.11 -12.16 0.05
CA GLU A 139 -21.46 -12.56 -1.29
C GLU A 139 -20.67 -11.72 -2.30
N ALA A 140 -20.30 -12.31 -3.42
CA ALA A 140 -19.66 -11.61 -4.52
C ALA A 140 -20.08 -12.18 -5.86
N GLU A 141 -20.29 -11.33 -6.84
CA GLU A 141 -20.50 -11.71 -8.23
C GLU A 141 -19.19 -11.50 -9.02
N VAL A 142 -18.78 -12.52 -9.75
CA VAL A 142 -17.52 -12.51 -10.50
C VAL A 142 -17.74 -13.14 -11.88
N LEU A 143 -17.24 -12.49 -12.92
CA LEU A 143 -17.25 -13.11 -14.26
C LEU A 143 -16.35 -14.35 -14.28
N PRO A 144 -16.75 -15.45 -14.93
CA PRO A 144 -15.97 -16.70 -14.98
C PRO A 144 -14.56 -16.52 -15.57
N THR A 145 -14.39 -15.50 -16.40
CA THR A 145 -13.11 -15.13 -17.02
C THR A 145 -12.16 -14.42 -16.06
N ASN A 146 -12.66 -13.82 -14.97
CA ASN A 146 -11.87 -13.13 -13.97
C ASN A 146 -11.28 -14.12 -12.94
N ARG A 147 -10.38 -14.99 -13.43
CA ARG A 147 -9.72 -16.03 -12.60
C ARG A 147 -8.94 -15.46 -11.44
N ARG A 148 -8.37 -14.24 -11.59
CA ARG A 148 -7.61 -13.57 -10.52
C ARG A 148 -8.49 -13.27 -9.33
N MET A 149 -9.69 -12.74 -9.58
CA MET A 149 -10.65 -12.44 -8.51
C MET A 149 -11.12 -13.71 -7.80
N LEU A 150 -11.43 -14.77 -8.56
CA LEU A 150 -11.80 -16.07 -7.99
C LEU A 150 -10.70 -16.65 -7.08
N ALA A 151 -9.42 -16.50 -7.47
CA ALA A 151 -8.29 -16.95 -6.67
C ALA A 151 -8.07 -16.09 -5.39
N THR A 152 -8.41 -14.80 -5.42
CA THR A 152 -8.19 -13.88 -4.28
C THR A 152 -8.89 -14.38 -3.00
N PHE A 153 -10.11 -14.90 -3.12
CA PHE A 153 -10.88 -15.38 -1.96
C PHE A 153 -10.27 -16.64 -1.34
N GLU A 154 -9.78 -17.57 -2.16
CA GLU A 154 -9.13 -18.80 -1.72
C GLU A 154 -7.75 -18.49 -1.11
N GLU A 155 -6.98 -17.61 -1.75
CA GLU A 155 -5.68 -17.14 -1.26
C GLU A 155 -5.78 -16.40 0.08
N ALA A 156 -6.92 -15.75 0.36
CA ALA A 156 -7.20 -15.13 1.66
C ALA A 156 -7.62 -16.15 2.75
N GLY A 157 -7.67 -17.44 2.42
CA GLY A 157 -7.99 -18.52 3.36
C GLY A 157 -9.49 -18.75 3.58
N TYR A 158 -10.35 -18.16 2.75
CA TYR A 158 -11.77 -18.43 2.76
C TYR A 158 -12.11 -19.62 1.85
N LYS A 159 -13.22 -20.28 2.12
CA LYS A 159 -13.74 -21.42 1.32
C LYS A 159 -15.06 -21.04 0.69
N PRO A 160 -15.04 -20.29 -0.45
CA PRO A 160 -16.28 -19.87 -1.08
C PRO A 160 -17.02 -21.08 -1.68
N THR A 161 -18.35 -21.12 -1.47
CA THR A 161 -19.23 -21.90 -2.31
C THR A 161 -19.49 -21.14 -3.60
N ARG A 162 -19.59 -21.86 -4.73
CA ARG A 162 -19.74 -21.28 -6.06
C ARG A 162 -21.03 -21.76 -6.68
N ALA A 163 -21.81 -20.85 -7.22
CA ALA A 163 -22.97 -21.13 -8.05
C ALA A 163 -22.89 -20.33 -9.35
N MET A 164 -23.29 -20.92 -10.46
CA MET A 164 -23.44 -20.18 -11.72
C MET A 164 -24.89 -19.66 -11.80
N ASP A 165 -25.01 -18.36 -12.03
CA ASP A 165 -26.32 -17.73 -12.22
C ASP A 165 -26.19 -16.64 -13.30
N GLU A 166 -27.06 -16.68 -14.31
CA GLU A 166 -27.14 -15.70 -15.42
C GLU A 166 -25.78 -15.31 -16.06
N GLY A 167 -24.80 -16.25 -16.10
CA GLY A 167 -23.50 -16.03 -16.71
C GLY A 167 -22.45 -15.45 -15.77
N VAL A 168 -22.75 -15.24 -14.49
CA VAL A 168 -21.82 -14.86 -13.45
C VAL A 168 -21.62 -16.00 -12.44
N VAL A 169 -20.47 -16.00 -11.78
CA VAL A 169 -20.17 -16.87 -10.64
C VAL A 169 -20.57 -16.14 -9.37
N LYS A 170 -21.60 -16.61 -8.69
CA LYS A 170 -21.95 -16.15 -7.35
C LYS A 170 -21.10 -16.90 -6.32
N LEU A 171 -20.42 -16.15 -5.48
CA LEU A 171 -19.61 -16.66 -4.39
C LEU A 171 -20.28 -16.33 -3.07
N HIS A 172 -20.34 -17.31 -2.16
CA HIS A 172 -20.82 -17.09 -0.79
C HIS A 172 -19.84 -17.72 0.17
N PHE A 173 -19.43 -17.01 1.21
CA PHE A 173 -18.51 -17.51 2.21
C PHE A 173 -18.70 -16.83 3.57
N ASP A 174 -18.45 -17.62 4.61
CA ASP A 174 -18.40 -17.14 5.98
C ASP A 174 -17.12 -16.31 6.20
N ILE A 175 -17.25 -15.18 6.87
CA ILE A 175 -16.12 -14.29 7.18
C ILE A 175 -15.65 -14.40 8.63
N SER A 176 -16.16 -15.38 9.39
CA SER A 176 -15.62 -15.68 10.71
C SER A 176 -14.12 -16.04 10.61
N PRO A 177 -13.29 -15.58 11.55
CA PRO A 177 -11.85 -15.85 11.51
C PRO A 177 -11.62 -17.36 11.67
N THR A 178 -11.28 -18.06 10.58
CA THR A 178 -10.84 -19.44 10.60
C THR A 178 -9.36 -19.53 10.96
N GLU A 179 -8.90 -20.68 11.41
CA GLU A 179 -7.46 -20.92 11.63
C GLU A 179 -6.67 -20.69 10.34
N SER A 180 -7.18 -21.22 9.22
CA SER A 180 -6.58 -21.04 7.89
C SER A 180 -6.49 -19.57 7.47
N SER A 181 -7.53 -18.74 7.68
CA SER A 181 -7.47 -17.32 7.32
C SER A 181 -6.47 -16.55 8.19
N ARG A 182 -6.35 -16.89 9.48
CA ARG A 182 -5.35 -16.28 10.37
C ARG A 182 -3.92 -16.67 9.98
N GLU A 183 -3.69 -17.94 9.67
CA GLU A 183 -2.37 -18.44 9.22
C GLU A 183 -1.94 -17.77 7.91
N VAL A 184 -2.85 -17.63 6.93
CA VAL A 184 -2.57 -16.96 5.65
C VAL A 184 -2.22 -15.49 5.88
N MET A 185 -2.99 -14.78 6.71
CA MET A 185 -2.75 -13.38 7.06
C MET A 185 -1.38 -13.22 7.74
N GLN A 186 -1.10 -14.01 8.77
CA GLN A 186 0.17 -13.98 9.51
C GLN A 186 1.37 -14.34 8.62
N ALA A 187 1.24 -15.36 7.78
CA ALA A 187 2.31 -15.74 6.85
C ALA A 187 2.58 -14.66 5.80
N ARG A 188 1.54 -13.92 5.37
CA ARG A 188 1.69 -12.79 4.45
C ARG A 188 2.42 -11.64 5.12
N GLU A 189 2.00 -11.24 6.32
CA GLU A 189 2.63 -10.19 7.12
C GLU A 189 4.12 -10.49 7.37
N GLN A 190 4.43 -11.69 7.85
CA GLN A 190 5.82 -12.11 8.07
C GLN A 190 6.68 -12.07 6.79
N ARG A 191 6.11 -12.49 5.64
CA ARG A 191 6.84 -12.41 4.36
C ARG A 191 7.05 -10.97 3.91
N ALA A 192 6.07 -10.09 4.13
CA ALA A 192 6.16 -8.68 3.78
C ALA A 192 7.19 -7.97 4.66
N GLU A 193 7.16 -8.19 5.98
CA GLU A 193 8.15 -7.68 6.93
C GLU A 193 9.56 -8.18 6.60
N ALA A 194 9.73 -9.48 6.36
CA ALA A 194 11.02 -10.05 5.99
C ALA A 194 11.60 -9.43 4.70
N ARG A 195 10.76 -9.07 3.72
CA ARG A 195 11.20 -8.38 2.51
C ARG A 195 11.57 -6.92 2.76
N SER A 196 10.81 -6.23 3.60
CA SER A 196 11.11 -4.85 4.01
C SER A 196 12.46 -4.79 4.74
N ILE A 197 12.69 -5.68 5.70
CA ILE A 197 13.94 -5.77 6.47
C ILE A 197 15.11 -6.21 5.59
N ARG A 198 14.89 -7.03 4.57
CA ARG A 198 15.94 -7.49 3.67
C ARG A 198 16.67 -6.35 2.95
N SER A 199 15.99 -5.29 2.58
CA SER A 199 16.60 -4.12 1.93
C SER A 199 17.56 -3.37 2.88
N LEU A 200 17.33 -3.45 4.20
CA LEU A 200 18.22 -2.90 5.22
C LEU A 200 19.41 -3.83 5.53
N LEU A 201 19.15 -5.15 5.62
CA LEU A 201 20.18 -6.12 6.04
C LEU A 201 21.05 -6.65 4.89
N ALA A 202 20.55 -6.64 3.66
CA ALA A 202 21.26 -7.06 2.47
C ALA A 202 20.99 -6.12 1.29
N PRO A 203 21.34 -4.83 1.41
CA PRO A 203 21.13 -3.85 0.36
C PRO A 203 22.00 -4.18 -0.85
N ARG A 204 21.49 -3.94 -2.06
CA ARG A 204 22.26 -4.08 -3.30
C ARG A 204 22.98 -2.80 -3.70
N ALA A 205 22.47 -1.63 -3.25
CA ALA A 205 23.08 -0.32 -3.42
C ALA A 205 22.93 0.50 -2.15
N VAL A 206 24.00 1.17 -1.73
CA VAL A 206 24.06 1.99 -0.53
C VAL A 206 24.46 3.42 -0.88
N ALA A 207 23.75 4.40 -0.32
CA ALA A 207 24.11 5.81 -0.40
C ALA A 207 24.40 6.37 0.99
N LEU A 208 25.53 7.07 1.15
CA LEU A 208 25.89 7.80 2.37
C LEU A 208 25.55 9.28 2.20
N VAL A 209 24.58 9.77 2.99
CA VAL A 209 24.20 11.19 3.05
C VAL A 209 24.96 11.85 4.20
N GLY A 210 25.70 12.91 3.90
CA GLY A 210 26.60 13.54 4.86
C GLY A 210 28.01 12.96 4.85
N ALA A 211 28.46 12.43 3.72
CA ALA A 211 29.85 12.05 3.52
C ALA A 211 30.80 13.27 3.73
N SER A 212 31.98 13.06 4.28
CA SER A 212 32.90 14.12 4.59
C SER A 212 34.36 13.74 4.24
N ARG A 213 35.12 14.71 3.74
CA ARG A 213 36.57 14.57 3.56
C ARG A 213 37.35 14.76 4.87
N ARG A 214 36.73 15.38 5.88
CA ARG A 214 37.37 15.68 7.15
C ARG A 214 37.49 14.41 7.99
N GLU A 215 38.72 14.03 8.31
CA GLU A 215 39.01 12.92 9.20
C GLU A 215 38.36 13.11 10.59
N GLY A 216 37.95 12.02 11.22
CA GLY A 216 37.33 12.03 12.55
C GLY A 216 35.86 12.41 12.56
N THR A 217 35.24 12.76 11.42
CA THR A 217 33.79 12.94 11.33
C THR A 217 33.08 11.60 11.14
N ILE A 218 31.84 11.52 11.58
CA ILE A 218 30.99 10.33 11.42
C ILE A 218 30.90 9.94 9.94
N GLY A 219 30.57 10.90 9.06
CA GLY A 219 30.46 10.66 7.62
C GLY A 219 31.73 10.15 6.95
N ASN A 220 32.93 10.66 7.39
CA ASN A 220 34.22 10.15 6.92
C ASN A 220 34.48 8.71 7.39
N THR A 221 34.27 8.45 8.68
CA THR A 221 34.46 7.11 9.27
C THR A 221 33.53 6.07 8.64
N LEU A 222 32.26 6.40 8.44
CA LEU A 222 31.30 5.52 7.79
C LEU A 222 31.68 5.20 6.35
N LEU A 223 32.12 6.21 5.58
CA LEU A 223 32.55 6.00 4.21
C LEU A 223 33.75 5.03 4.12
N HIS A 224 34.73 5.23 4.99
CA HIS A 224 35.91 4.35 5.05
C HIS A 224 35.52 2.93 5.49
N ASN A 225 34.62 2.77 6.47
CA ASN A 225 34.15 1.47 6.92
C ASN A 225 33.39 0.72 5.83
N LEU A 226 32.47 1.38 5.12
CA LEU A 226 31.72 0.79 4.01
C LEU A 226 32.65 0.33 2.87
N ARG A 227 33.67 1.10 2.56
CA ARG A 227 34.70 0.70 1.58
C ARG A 227 35.53 -0.49 2.06
N LYS A 228 35.99 -0.46 3.32
CA LYS A 228 36.81 -1.54 3.91
C LYS A 228 36.03 -2.85 4.02
N ALA A 229 34.69 -2.78 4.18
CA ALA A 229 33.82 -3.95 4.22
C ALA A 229 33.64 -4.63 2.86
N GLU A 230 34.29 -4.12 1.80
CA GLU A 230 34.22 -4.66 0.43
C GLU A 230 32.78 -4.88 -0.03
N PHE A 231 31.91 -3.89 0.22
CA PHE A 231 30.52 -3.95 -0.21
C PHE A 231 30.43 -4.23 -1.71
N GLY A 232 29.80 -5.35 -2.09
CA GLY A 232 29.81 -5.86 -3.47
C GLY A 232 28.88 -5.12 -4.44
N GLY A 233 28.18 -4.09 -4.00
CA GLY A 233 27.27 -3.27 -4.80
C GLY A 233 27.74 -1.83 -4.98
N PRO A 234 26.99 -0.99 -5.72
CA PRO A 234 27.24 0.43 -5.83
C PRO A 234 27.21 1.11 -4.46
N LEU A 235 28.33 1.81 -4.12
CA LEU A 235 28.42 2.71 -3.00
C LEU A 235 28.48 4.14 -3.53
N LEU A 236 27.54 4.98 -3.10
CA LEU A 236 27.37 6.35 -3.52
C LEU A 236 27.45 7.28 -2.31
N ALA A 237 27.81 8.54 -2.52
CA ALA A 237 27.79 9.54 -1.47
C ALA A 237 26.97 10.77 -1.91
N VAL A 238 26.39 11.46 -0.95
CA VAL A 238 25.74 12.77 -1.17
C VAL A 238 26.60 13.83 -0.50
N HIS A 239 27.05 14.81 -1.32
CA HIS A 239 27.85 15.95 -0.85
C HIS A 239 27.57 17.18 -1.71
N PRO A 240 27.38 18.40 -1.12
CA PRO A 240 26.93 19.58 -1.86
C PRO A 240 27.97 20.14 -2.84
N GLU A 241 29.27 19.88 -2.66
CA GLU A 241 30.34 20.60 -3.35
C GLU A 241 31.31 19.74 -4.17
N VAL A 242 31.41 18.43 -3.86
CA VAL A 242 32.44 17.59 -4.50
C VAL A 242 31.81 16.43 -5.28
N ASP A 243 32.55 15.95 -6.27
CA ASP A 243 32.07 14.88 -7.17
C ASP A 243 32.65 13.52 -6.75
N GLU A 244 33.61 13.49 -5.83
CA GLU A 244 34.24 12.28 -5.30
C GLU A 244 34.82 12.47 -3.91
N ILE A 245 34.68 11.45 -3.03
CA ILE A 245 35.36 11.36 -1.74
C ILE A 245 35.94 9.95 -1.61
N ALA A 246 37.23 9.85 -1.44
CA ALA A 246 37.97 8.60 -1.24
C ALA A 246 37.64 7.51 -2.28
N GLY A 247 37.47 7.85 -3.57
CA GLY A 247 37.13 6.94 -4.64
C GLY A 247 35.67 6.57 -4.72
N VAL A 248 34.77 7.22 -3.95
CA VAL A 248 33.33 7.04 -4.00
C VAL A 248 32.70 8.23 -4.72
N PRO A 249 31.91 8.02 -5.78
CA PRO A 249 31.25 9.09 -6.51
C PRO A 249 30.23 9.81 -5.62
N CYS A 250 30.23 11.15 -5.69
CA CYS A 250 29.34 12.03 -4.94
C CYS A 250 28.36 12.72 -5.86
N TYR A 251 27.12 12.84 -5.37
CA TYR A 251 26.00 13.51 -6.04
C TYR A 251 25.48 14.64 -5.15
N ARG A 252 24.82 15.65 -5.72
CA ARG A 252 24.27 16.78 -4.97
C ARG A 252 23.04 16.40 -4.15
N SER A 253 22.29 15.41 -4.62
CA SER A 253 21.10 14.82 -3.96
C SER A 253 20.97 13.35 -4.29
N LEU A 254 20.16 12.62 -3.53
CA LEU A 254 19.83 11.23 -3.82
C LEU A 254 19.07 11.08 -5.15
N ALA A 255 18.31 12.10 -5.56
CA ALA A 255 17.57 12.10 -6.80
C ALA A 255 18.46 12.16 -8.06
N GLU A 256 19.68 12.69 -7.93
CA GLU A 256 20.67 12.75 -9.02
C GLU A 256 21.53 11.48 -9.11
N ALA A 257 21.49 10.64 -8.06
CA ALA A 257 22.26 9.40 -8.02
C ALA A 257 21.71 8.36 -9.00
N PRO A 258 22.58 7.59 -9.68
CA PRO A 258 22.14 6.59 -10.65
C PRO A 258 21.49 5.36 -9.98
N GLY A 259 20.39 4.90 -10.53
CA GLY A 259 19.75 3.63 -10.21
C GLY A 259 18.96 3.61 -8.89
N PRO A 260 18.34 2.49 -8.58
CA PRO A 260 17.61 2.35 -7.32
C PRO A 260 18.58 2.21 -6.14
N ILE A 261 18.33 2.97 -5.07
CA ILE A 261 19.07 2.91 -3.81
C ILE A 261 18.26 2.06 -2.83
N ASP A 262 18.84 0.97 -2.33
CA ASP A 262 18.16 0.10 -1.35
C ASP A 262 18.31 0.66 0.08
N LEU A 263 19.48 1.23 0.42
CA LEU A 263 19.74 1.75 1.75
C LEU A 263 20.43 3.13 1.70
N ALA A 264 19.86 4.10 2.39
CA ALA A 264 20.54 5.37 2.72
C ALA A 264 21.07 5.34 4.14
N VAL A 265 22.35 5.65 4.33
CA VAL A 265 22.96 5.89 5.65
C VAL A 265 23.07 7.40 5.83
N ILE A 266 22.31 7.95 6.78
CA ILE A 266 22.21 9.39 7.01
C ILE A 266 23.11 9.76 8.19
N ALA A 267 24.14 10.57 7.92
CA ALA A 267 25.13 11.03 8.89
C ALA A 267 25.31 12.57 8.84
N VAL A 268 24.19 13.27 8.84
CA VAL A 268 24.12 14.73 8.85
C VAL A 268 23.82 15.26 10.27
N PRO A 269 24.01 16.55 10.58
CA PRO A 269 23.52 17.17 11.81
C PRO A 269 22.03 16.96 12.03
N ALA A 270 21.58 16.93 13.30
CA ALA A 270 20.20 16.60 13.65
C ALA A 270 19.15 17.50 12.97
N ASP A 271 19.45 18.79 12.82
CA ASP A 271 18.61 19.78 12.14
C ASP A 271 18.41 19.52 10.64
N GLN A 272 19.29 18.72 10.01
CA GLN A 272 19.22 18.37 8.58
C GLN A 272 18.63 16.97 8.32
N VAL A 273 18.35 16.20 9.36
CA VAL A 273 17.87 14.81 9.22
C VAL A 273 16.52 14.75 8.51
N LEU A 274 15.58 15.63 8.84
CA LEU A 274 14.25 15.65 8.23
C LEU A 274 14.32 15.93 6.71
N ASP A 275 15.18 16.84 6.30
CA ASP A 275 15.40 17.15 4.88
C ASP A 275 16.04 15.96 4.15
N ALA A 276 16.99 15.28 4.77
CA ALA A 276 17.60 14.08 4.22
C ALA A 276 16.60 12.93 4.08
N ILE A 277 15.70 12.75 5.04
CA ILE A 277 14.61 11.76 4.96
C ILE A 277 13.64 12.12 3.84
N ALA A 278 13.26 13.39 3.71
CA ALA A 278 12.41 13.85 2.62
C ALA A 278 13.04 13.60 1.23
N ASP A 279 14.36 13.78 1.12
CA ASP A 279 15.11 13.49 -0.11
C ASP A 279 15.17 11.98 -0.40
N CYS A 280 15.29 11.13 0.63
CA CYS A 280 15.14 9.68 0.51
C CYS A 280 13.77 9.30 -0.07
N GLY A 281 12.69 9.94 0.38
CA GLY A 281 11.34 9.73 -0.12
C GLY A 281 11.22 10.09 -1.62
N LYS A 282 11.73 11.25 -2.03
CA LYS A 282 11.74 11.68 -3.44
C LYS A 282 12.52 10.72 -4.33
N ALA A 283 13.68 10.25 -3.85
CA ALA A 283 14.53 9.28 -4.55
C ALA A 283 14.01 7.83 -4.45
N ARG A 284 12.90 7.59 -3.75
CA ARG A 284 12.30 6.26 -3.52
C ARG A 284 13.28 5.25 -2.92
N VAL A 285 14.11 5.71 -2.00
CA VAL A 285 15.01 4.85 -1.22
C VAL A 285 14.18 3.87 -0.40
N ARG A 286 14.57 2.59 -0.38
CA ARG A 286 13.78 1.53 0.26
C ARG A 286 13.89 1.51 1.78
N GLY A 287 15.01 1.95 2.32
CA GLY A 287 15.23 2.04 3.74
C GLY A 287 16.31 3.03 4.11
N ALA A 288 16.24 3.60 5.30
CA ALA A 288 17.23 4.54 5.81
C ALA A 288 17.67 4.16 7.22
N VAL A 289 18.96 4.37 7.50
CA VAL A 289 19.56 4.30 8.84
C VAL A 289 20.12 5.67 9.19
N VAL A 290 19.62 6.24 10.27
CA VAL A 290 20.09 7.54 10.76
C VAL A 290 21.14 7.33 11.82
N VAL A 291 22.36 7.86 11.57
CA VAL A 291 23.52 7.80 12.47
C VAL A 291 23.88 9.25 12.87
N SER A 292 22.91 9.94 13.44
CA SER A 292 23.08 11.32 13.88
C SER A 292 22.92 11.41 15.40
N SER A 293 23.64 12.34 16.02
CA SER A 293 23.51 12.63 17.45
C SER A 293 22.88 14.00 17.65
N GLY A 294 22.25 14.21 18.80
CA GLY A 294 21.71 15.52 19.19
C GLY A 294 20.20 15.70 18.94
N PHE A 295 19.44 14.59 19.00
CA PHE A 295 17.97 14.64 19.04
C PHE A 295 17.47 15.03 20.42
#